data_81ecb978285fc36a232a95e9727f8ff7
#
_entry.id   81ecb978285fc36a232a95e9727f8ff7
#
_cell.length_a   1.000
_cell.length_b   1.000
_cell.length_c   1.000
_cell.angle_alpha   90.00
_cell.angle_beta   90.00
_cell.angle_gamma   90.00
#
_symmetry.space_group_name_H-M   'P 1'
#
loop_
_entity.id
_entity.type
_entity.pdbx_description
1 polymer ?
#
loop_
_entity_poly.entity_id
_entity_poly.type
_entity_poly.pdbx_seq_one_letter_code
_entity_poly.pdbx_strand_id
1 'polypeptide(L)'
;MVRSNQKHEILLGITGRTLREMKKKIIECENLGITRVSLFLEFLSEKKKKRVYELLIDSKIKEIPFVHLRNDMSSEELKFLEKRFKTKYFNLHLNSFNYLEKWKGHHNKLLLELGYTKKHKSPYLFKKQFQKIKGFCPDLSHFKAAKERGRIEYNFVMKYKNSPEKFIANHLNGYSKFWKRDLHKPKNKKQLDYLKELPNFLFGKYIALEMFNSIKQQLGYKKYIQHILKDKIKIS
;
A
#
# COMPACT_ATOMS: atom_id res chain seq x y z
N MET A 1 14.32 -14.95 14.26
CA MET A 1 13.99 -15.99 13.26
C MET A 1 13.43 -15.33 12.02
N VAL A 2 14.08 -15.48 10.87
CA VAL A 2 13.60 -14.96 9.59
C VAL A 2 12.39 -15.80 9.17
N ARG A 3 11.29 -15.18 8.72
CA ARG A 3 10.14 -15.87 8.12
C ARG A 3 10.57 -16.55 6.80
N SER A 4 11.22 -17.73 6.88
CA SER A 4 11.77 -18.44 5.71
C SER A 4 10.70 -18.93 4.71
N ASN A 5 9.40 -18.88 5.05
CA ASN A 5 8.31 -19.44 4.24
C ASN A 5 7.17 -18.47 3.89
N GLN A 6 7.27 -17.17 4.21
CA GLN A 6 6.21 -16.24 3.80
C GLN A 6 6.30 -15.97 2.30
N LYS A 7 5.23 -16.31 1.56
CA LYS A 7 5.05 -15.89 0.17
C LYS A 7 4.54 -14.44 0.14
N HIS A 8 5.21 -13.62 -0.66
CA HIS A 8 4.83 -12.22 -0.90
C HIS A 8 4.03 -12.12 -2.20
N GLU A 9 3.05 -11.26 -2.25
CA GLU A 9 2.21 -11.03 -3.42
C GLU A 9 2.30 -9.58 -3.87
N ILE A 10 2.67 -9.34 -5.13
CA ILE A 10 2.65 -8.00 -5.72
C ILE A 10 1.28 -7.75 -6.33
N LEU A 11 0.56 -6.77 -5.80
CA LEU A 11 -0.74 -6.33 -6.26
C LEU A 11 -0.61 -5.11 -7.17
N LEU A 12 -1.22 -5.17 -8.35
CA LEU A 12 -1.35 -4.00 -9.21
C LEU A 12 -2.31 -3.00 -8.58
N GLY A 13 -1.99 -1.70 -8.64
CA GLY A 13 -2.75 -0.67 -7.97
C GLY A 13 -3.75 0.04 -8.89
N ILE A 14 -5.02 0.00 -8.53
CA ILE A 14 -6.00 0.92 -9.09
C ILE A 14 -5.91 2.22 -8.28
N THR A 15 -5.23 3.21 -8.84
CA THR A 15 -5.06 4.55 -8.29
C THR A 15 -5.19 5.59 -9.40
N GLY A 16 -5.69 6.78 -9.08
CA GLY A 16 -5.85 7.87 -10.03
C GLY A 16 -6.33 9.14 -9.34
N ARG A 17 -6.14 10.28 -9.97
CA ARG A 17 -6.59 11.59 -9.48
C ARG A 17 -7.99 11.93 -9.96
N THR A 18 -8.47 11.22 -10.97
CA THR A 18 -9.77 11.46 -11.60
C THR A 18 -10.54 10.15 -11.77
N LEU A 19 -11.86 10.25 -11.84
CA LEU A 19 -12.73 9.11 -12.15
C LEU A 19 -12.37 8.47 -13.51
N ARG A 20 -11.98 9.28 -14.49
CA ARG A 20 -11.55 8.81 -15.81
C ARG A 20 -10.32 7.91 -15.73
N GLU A 21 -9.32 8.29 -14.92
CA GLU A 21 -8.11 7.48 -14.72
C GLU A 21 -8.43 6.15 -14.03
N MET A 22 -9.32 6.17 -13.00
CA MET A 22 -9.76 4.97 -12.31
C MET A 22 -10.50 4.02 -13.27
N LYS A 23 -11.49 4.54 -14.02
CA LYS A 23 -12.23 3.78 -15.03
C LYS A 23 -11.29 3.15 -16.07
N LYS A 24 -10.32 3.94 -16.58
CA LYS A 24 -9.34 3.42 -17.55
C LYS A 24 -8.57 2.22 -16.99
N LYS A 25 -8.11 2.28 -15.73
CA LYS A 25 -7.38 1.17 -15.09
C LYS A 25 -8.25 -0.05 -14.85
N ILE A 26 -9.51 0.13 -14.49
CA ILE A 26 -10.48 -0.98 -14.35
C ILE A 26 -10.65 -1.69 -15.68
N ILE A 27 -10.89 -0.96 -16.77
CA ILE A 27 -11.00 -1.51 -18.13
C ILE A 27 -9.69 -2.20 -18.57
N GLU A 28 -8.52 -1.60 -18.27
CA GLU A 28 -7.23 -2.24 -18.54
C GLU A 28 -7.09 -3.58 -17.79
N CYS A 29 -7.55 -3.66 -16.52
CA CYS A 29 -7.57 -4.93 -15.78
C CYS A 29 -8.45 -5.98 -16.47
N GLU A 30 -9.63 -5.60 -16.89
CA GLU A 30 -10.56 -6.50 -17.59
C GLU A 30 -9.97 -7.06 -18.89
N ASN A 31 -9.40 -6.18 -19.73
CA ASN A 31 -8.78 -6.54 -21.01
C ASN A 31 -7.54 -7.44 -20.83
N LEU A 32 -6.87 -7.36 -19.69
CA LEU A 32 -5.70 -8.17 -19.36
C LEU A 32 -6.03 -9.40 -18.50
N GLY A 33 -7.32 -9.67 -18.22
CA GLY A 33 -7.77 -10.80 -17.40
C GLY A 33 -7.36 -10.69 -15.92
N ILE A 34 -7.11 -9.48 -15.43
CA ILE A 34 -6.67 -9.24 -14.05
C ILE A 34 -7.90 -9.09 -13.16
N THR A 35 -8.06 -10.02 -12.23
CA THR A 35 -9.21 -10.07 -11.33
C THR A 35 -8.89 -9.73 -9.89
N ARG A 36 -7.60 -9.47 -9.57
CA ARG A 36 -7.09 -9.24 -8.21
C ARG A 36 -6.12 -8.06 -8.18
N VAL A 37 -6.43 -7.03 -7.37
CA VAL A 37 -5.75 -5.73 -7.36
C VAL A 37 -5.72 -5.13 -5.95
N SER A 38 -4.99 -4.02 -5.75
CA SER A 38 -5.13 -3.09 -4.63
C SER A 38 -5.86 -1.83 -5.05
N LEU A 39 -6.47 -1.11 -4.09
CA LEU A 39 -7.31 0.07 -4.37
C LEU A 39 -6.86 1.28 -3.56
N PHE A 40 -6.67 2.41 -4.25
CA PHE A 40 -6.27 3.69 -3.70
C PHE A 40 -7.24 4.78 -4.15
N LEU A 41 -7.95 5.40 -3.20
CA LEU A 41 -9.05 6.35 -3.48
C LEU A 41 -8.75 7.78 -2.98
N GLU A 42 -7.53 8.04 -2.49
CA GLU A 42 -7.17 9.25 -1.75
C GLU A 42 -7.48 10.56 -2.48
N PHE A 43 -7.27 10.58 -3.79
CA PHE A 43 -7.36 11.80 -4.60
C PHE A 43 -8.77 12.09 -5.12
N LEU A 44 -9.77 11.28 -4.77
CA LEU A 44 -11.14 11.41 -5.27
C LEU A 44 -12.03 12.12 -4.24
N SER A 45 -13.02 12.89 -4.71
CA SER A 45 -14.13 13.33 -3.86
C SER A 45 -15.01 12.14 -3.45
N GLU A 46 -15.81 12.30 -2.38
CA GLU A 46 -16.71 11.24 -1.92
C GLU A 46 -17.67 10.75 -3.01
N LYS A 47 -18.28 11.67 -3.77
CA LYS A 47 -19.14 11.33 -4.92
C LYS A 47 -18.41 10.49 -5.97
N LYS A 48 -17.16 10.83 -6.29
CA LYS A 48 -16.35 10.06 -7.26
C LYS A 48 -15.94 8.69 -6.69
N LYS A 49 -15.66 8.60 -5.39
CA LYS A 49 -15.37 7.34 -4.70
C LYS A 49 -16.54 6.35 -4.85
N LYS A 50 -17.77 6.79 -4.57
CA LYS A 50 -18.98 5.96 -4.76
C LYS A 50 -19.11 5.46 -6.19
N ARG A 51 -18.85 6.32 -7.17
CA ARG A 51 -18.88 5.95 -8.59
C ARG A 51 -17.80 4.91 -8.96
N VAL A 52 -16.64 4.94 -8.31
CA VAL A 52 -15.62 3.89 -8.50
C VAL A 52 -16.11 2.55 -7.96
N TYR A 53 -16.83 2.52 -6.84
CA TYR A 53 -17.41 1.26 -6.35
C TYR A 53 -18.40 0.65 -7.33
N GLU A 54 -19.27 1.45 -7.96
CA GLU A 54 -20.18 0.99 -9.01
C GLU A 54 -19.39 0.37 -10.18
N LEU A 55 -18.37 1.07 -10.69
CA LEU A 55 -17.52 0.56 -11.75
C LEU A 55 -16.82 -0.75 -11.37
N LEU A 56 -16.39 -0.91 -10.10
CA LEU A 56 -15.77 -2.14 -9.62
C LEU A 56 -16.77 -3.29 -9.49
N ILE A 57 -18.01 -3.02 -9.08
CA ILE A 57 -19.10 -4.02 -9.00
C ILE A 57 -19.39 -4.59 -10.38
N ASP A 58 -19.45 -3.74 -11.40
CA ASP A 58 -19.76 -4.10 -12.79
C ASP A 58 -18.58 -4.74 -13.51
N SER A 59 -17.37 -4.69 -12.90
CA SER A 59 -16.14 -5.17 -13.52
C SER A 59 -15.88 -6.67 -13.25
N LYS A 60 -14.89 -7.23 -13.96
CA LYS A 60 -14.38 -8.59 -13.72
C LYS A 60 -13.46 -8.69 -12.49
N ILE A 61 -13.25 -7.60 -11.73
CA ILE A 61 -12.43 -7.61 -10.53
C ILE A 61 -13.17 -8.34 -9.41
N LYS A 62 -12.55 -9.40 -8.91
CA LYS A 62 -13.14 -10.29 -7.89
C LYS A 62 -12.59 -10.03 -6.50
N GLU A 63 -11.33 -9.62 -6.41
CA GLU A 63 -10.65 -9.49 -5.14
C GLU A 63 -9.81 -8.20 -5.05
N ILE A 64 -9.97 -7.51 -3.93
CA ILE A 64 -9.18 -6.33 -3.55
C ILE A 64 -8.68 -6.55 -2.12
N PRO A 65 -7.64 -7.40 -1.93
CA PRO A 65 -7.23 -7.81 -0.58
C PRO A 65 -6.65 -6.67 0.25
N PHE A 66 -6.24 -5.56 -0.38
CA PHE A 66 -5.63 -4.42 0.27
C PHE A 66 -6.19 -3.10 -0.27
N VAL A 67 -6.67 -2.24 0.65
CA VAL A 67 -7.32 -0.97 0.33
C VAL A 67 -6.69 0.16 1.15
N HIS A 68 -6.39 1.29 0.51
CA HIS A 68 -6.01 2.51 1.19
C HIS A 68 -7.25 3.18 1.81
N LEU A 69 -7.27 3.27 3.15
CA LEU A 69 -8.38 3.82 3.93
C LEU A 69 -8.35 5.36 3.89
N ARG A 70 -9.53 5.94 3.76
CA ARG A 70 -9.74 7.38 3.86
C ARG A 70 -10.51 7.70 5.14
N ASN A 71 -10.28 8.89 5.70
CA ASN A 71 -10.97 9.34 6.91
C ASN A 71 -12.50 9.51 6.74
N ASP A 72 -12.98 9.65 5.49
CA ASP A 72 -14.41 9.76 5.16
C ASP A 72 -15.09 8.40 4.95
N MET A 73 -14.35 7.28 4.92
CA MET A 73 -14.94 5.94 4.80
C MET A 73 -15.62 5.53 6.10
N SER A 74 -16.82 4.97 5.98
CA SER A 74 -17.59 4.46 7.12
C SER A 74 -17.26 2.99 7.41
N SER A 75 -17.67 2.48 8.58
CA SER A 75 -17.56 1.05 8.92
C SER A 75 -18.36 0.17 7.95
N GLU A 76 -19.49 0.67 7.43
CA GLU A 76 -20.31 -0.01 6.43
C GLU A 76 -19.58 -0.13 5.09
N GLU A 77 -18.82 0.89 4.67
CA GLU A 77 -17.97 0.82 3.48
C GLU A 77 -16.89 -0.26 3.64
N LEU A 78 -16.28 -0.38 4.82
CA LEU A 78 -15.29 -1.42 5.09
C LEU A 78 -15.95 -2.81 5.00
N LYS A 79 -17.10 -3.01 5.64
CA LYS A 79 -17.88 -4.26 5.55
C LYS A 79 -18.25 -4.60 4.11
N PHE A 80 -18.66 -3.61 3.32
CA PHE A 80 -18.96 -3.78 1.89
C PHE A 80 -17.72 -4.30 1.14
N LEU A 81 -16.56 -3.65 1.30
CA LEU A 81 -15.31 -4.05 0.65
C LEU A 81 -14.86 -5.46 1.07
N GLU A 82 -15.00 -5.78 2.35
CA GLU A 82 -14.70 -7.12 2.88
C GLU A 82 -15.59 -8.20 2.27
N LYS A 83 -16.90 -7.95 2.22
CA LYS A 83 -17.87 -8.91 1.72
C LYS A 83 -17.80 -9.06 0.20
N ARG A 84 -17.75 -7.95 -0.53
CA ARG A 84 -17.84 -7.94 -2.00
C ARG A 84 -16.50 -8.29 -2.67
N PHE A 85 -15.39 -7.79 -2.12
CA PHE A 85 -14.08 -7.91 -2.74
C PHE A 85 -13.05 -8.67 -1.88
N LYS A 86 -13.50 -9.34 -0.82
CA LYS A 86 -12.65 -10.14 0.07
C LYS A 86 -11.47 -9.35 0.65
N THR A 87 -11.68 -8.06 0.95
CA THR A 87 -10.63 -7.20 1.52
C THR A 87 -10.15 -7.75 2.85
N LYS A 88 -8.84 -7.86 2.99
CA LYS A 88 -8.18 -8.42 4.19
C LYS A 88 -7.62 -7.34 5.10
N TYR A 89 -7.08 -6.28 4.50
CA TYR A 89 -6.43 -5.21 5.24
C TYR A 89 -6.71 -3.84 4.64
N PHE A 90 -6.72 -2.86 5.53
CA PHE A 90 -6.85 -1.44 5.22
C PHE A 90 -5.65 -0.72 5.82
N ASN A 91 -4.93 0.08 5.05
CA ASN A 91 -3.91 0.96 5.62
C ASN A 91 -4.48 2.35 5.89
N LEU A 92 -3.95 2.98 6.90
CA LEU A 92 -4.32 4.33 7.31
C LEU A 92 -3.07 5.16 7.61
N HIS A 93 -3.14 6.44 7.38
CA HIS A 93 -2.09 7.37 7.78
C HIS A 93 -2.09 7.65 9.29
N LEU A 94 -0.97 8.13 9.80
CA LEU A 94 -0.80 8.45 11.22
C LEU A 94 -1.85 9.46 11.76
N ASN A 95 -2.23 10.45 10.95
CA ASN A 95 -3.25 11.44 11.31
C ASN A 95 -4.67 10.83 11.40
N SER A 96 -4.89 9.66 10.81
CA SER A 96 -6.17 8.95 10.86
C SER A 96 -6.43 8.27 12.20
N PHE A 97 -5.45 8.19 13.10
CA PHE A 97 -5.64 7.63 14.43
C PHE A 97 -6.69 8.36 15.29
N ASN A 98 -6.97 9.63 14.99
CA ASN A 98 -8.06 10.36 15.64
C ASN A 98 -9.45 9.81 15.27
N TYR A 99 -9.55 8.99 14.22
CA TYR A 99 -10.80 8.43 13.70
C TYR A 99 -10.94 6.92 13.97
N LEU A 100 -10.05 6.29 14.76
CA LEU A 100 -10.06 4.84 14.98
C LEU A 100 -11.41 4.31 15.48
N GLU A 101 -12.10 5.04 16.35
CA GLU A 101 -13.42 4.64 16.87
C GLU A 101 -14.48 4.51 15.77
N LYS A 102 -14.35 5.27 14.66
CA LYS A 102 -15.23 5.16 13.49
C LYS A 102 -15.17 3.77 12.86
N TRP A 103 -14.03 3.07 13.00
CA TRP A 103 -13.79 1.74 12.43
C TRP A 103 -13.74 0.65 13.50
N LYS A 104 -14.48 0.85 14.61
CA LYS A 104 -14.63 -0.15 15.65
C LYS A 104 -15.12 -1.47 15.04
N GLY A 105 -14.49 -2.59 15.43
CA GLY A 105 -14.74 -3.93 14.84
C GLY A 105 -13.82 -4.29 13.68
N HIS A 106 -13.09 -3.32 13.09
CA HIS A 106 -12.13 -3.57 12.01
C HIS A 106 -10.66 -3.39 12.43
N HIS A 107 -10.39 -3.03 13.69
CA HIS A 107 -9.05 -2.71 14.18
C HIS A 107 -8.01 -3.79 13.89
N ASN A 108 -8.41 -5.06 13.93
CA ASN A 108 -7.56 -6.21 13.60
C ASN A 108 -7.22 -6.36 12.10
N LYS A 109 -7.75 -5.47 11.26
CA LYS A 109 -7.48 -5.39 9.82
C LYS A 109 -6.82 -4.06 9.42
N LEU A 110 -6.66 -3.14 10.37
CA LEU A 110 -6.03 -1.85 10.14
C LEU A 110 -4.51 -1.96 10.21
N LEU A 111 -3.83 -1.34 9.25
CA LEU A 111 -2.38 -1.23 9.18
C LEU A 111 -1.98 0.24 9.16
N LEU A 112 -0.99 0.61 9.99
CA LEU A 112 -0.43 1.94 9.93
C LEU A 112 0.51 2.06 8.74
N GLU A 113 0.24 3.02 7.89
CA GLU A 113 1.20 3.45 6.89
C GLU A 113 2.33 4.26 7.54
N LEU A 114 3.53 3.76 7.34
CA LEU A 114 4.75 4.40 7.77
C LEU A 114 5.39 5.07 6.56
N GLY A 115 5.00 6.29 6.34
CA GLY A 115 5.50 7.17 5.30
C GLY A 115 6.16 8.40 5.89
N TYR A 116 7.08 9.02 5.13
CA TYR A 116 7.66 10.30 5.49
C TYR A 116 6.87 11.44 4.82
N THR A 117 6.31 12.33 5.64
CA THR A 117 5.87 13.64 5.18
C THR A 117 6.31 14.73 6.17
N LYS A 118 6.59 15.93 5.65
CA LYS A 118 6.98 17.10 6.50
C LYS A 118 5.91 17.48 7.54
N LYS A 119 4.66 17.04 7.36
CA LYS A 119 3.49 17.41 8.18
C LYS A 119 3.10 16.38 9.23
N HIS A 120 3.73 15.21 9.27
CA HIS A 120 3.33 14.16 10.21
C HIS A 120 3.88 14.43 11.61
N LYS A 121 3.02 14.23 12.60
CA LYS A 121 3.42 14.14 14.00
C LYS A 121 4.34 12.94 14.19
N SER A 122 5.19 12.98 15.19
CA SER A 122 6.05 11.84 15.54
C SER A 122 5.21 10.59 15.78
N PRO A 123 5.56 9.44 15.17
CA PRO A 123 4.84 8.18 15.41
C PRO A 123 4.87 7.76 16.87
N TYR A 124 5.87 8.19 17.64
CA TYR A 124 5.96 7.89 19.08
C TYR A 124 4.80 8.45 19.92
N LEU A 125 4.11 9.48 19.44
CA LEU A 125 2.95 10.04 20.13
C LEU A 125 1.75 9.10 20.20
N PHE A 126 1.71 8.06 19.37
CA PHE A 126 0.56 7.19 19.19
C PHE A 126 0.77 5.74 19.68
N LYS A 127 1.70 5.52 20.62
CA LYS A 127 2.03 4.17 21.13
C LYS A 127 0.80 3.35 21.57
N LYS A 128 -0.15 3.96 22.25
CA LYS A 128 -1.38 3.30 22.73
C LYS A 128 -2.27 2.86 21.56
N GLN A 129 -2.34 3.66 20.50
CA GLN A 129 -3.14 3.35 19.32
C GLN A 129 -2.54 2.20 18.49
N PHE A 130 -1.19 2.03 18.51
CA PHE A 130 -0.54 0.91 17.82
C PHE A 130 -0.93 -0.45 18.41
N GLN A 131 -1.31 -0.51 19.67
CA GLN A 131 -1.80 -1.74 20.29
C GLN A 131 -3.19 -2.15 19.80
N LYS A 132 -3.97 -1.18 19.29
CA LYS A 132 -5.33 -1.40 18.78
C LYS A 132 -5.36 -1.90 17.34
N ILE A 133 -4.29 -1.75 16.57
CA ILE A 133 -4.25 -2.10 15.14
C ILE A 133 -3.45 -3.37 14.89
N LYS A 134 -3.61 -3.95 13.71
CA LYS A 134 -2.98 -5.24 13.34
C LYS A 134 -1.47 -5.13 13.16
N GLY A 135 -0.98 -4.04 12.56
CA GLY A 135 0.44 -3.91 12.25
C GLY A 135 0.76 -2.74 11.33
N PHE A 136 1.77 -2.92 10.49
CA PHE A 136 2.33 -1.85 9.68
C PHE A 136 2.23 -2.13 8.17
N CYS A 137 2.10 -1.03 7.42
CA CYS A 137 2.22 -0.95 5.98
C CYS A 137 3.28 0.11 5.64
N PRO A 138 4.59 -0.20 5.69
CA PRO A 138 5.59 0.77 5.25
C PRO A 138 5.45 1.08 3.76
N ASP A 139 5.46 2.38 3.42
CA ASP A 139 5.81 2.79 2.08
C ASP A 139 7.32 2.63 1.89
N LEU A 140 7.70 1.78 0.94
CA LEU A 140 9.10 1.37 0.74
C LEU A 140 9.98 2.53 0.25
N SER A 141 9.44 3.40 -0.59
CA SER A 141 10.14 4.57 -1.11
C SER A 141 10.32 5.65 -0.04
N HIS A 142 9.28 5.86 0.79
CA HIS A 142 9.34 6.76 1.93
C HIS A 142 10.31 6.28 3.01
N PHE A 143 10.35 4.96 3.28
CA PHE A 143 11.35 4.39 4.19
C PHE A 143 12.78 4.64 3.69
N LYS A 144 13.04 4.45 2.38
CA LYS A 144 14.33 4.77 1.77
C LYS A 144 14.66 6.26 1.91
N ALA A 145 13.70 7.14 1.62
CA ALA A 145 13.87 8.58 1.78
C ALA A 145 14.12 9.00 3.24
N ALA A 146 13.40 8.39 4.18
CA ALA A 146 13.57 8.65 5.62
C ALA A 146 14.97 8.24 6.11
N LYS A 147 15.48 7.09 5.65
CA LYS A 147 16.85 6.66 5.91
C LYS A 147 17.89 7.68 5.43
N GLU A 148 17.80 8.08 4.16
CA GLU A 148 18.78 8.98 3.53
C GLU A 148 18.72 10.43 4.07
N ARG A 149 17.60 10.78 4.70
CA ARG A 149 17.39 12.11 5.29
C ARG A 149 17.52 12.12 6.82
N GLY A 150 17.88 11.00 7.46
CA GLY A 150 17.99 10.87 8.91
C GLY A 150 16.69 11.16 9.66
N ARG A 151 15.53 10.72 9.13
CA ARG A 151 14.23 11.02 9.70
C ARG A 151 13.82 10.05 10.80
N ILE A 152 12.99 10.53 11.72
CA ILE A 152 12.52 9.78 12.89
C ILE A 152 11.71 8.54 12.50
N GLU A 153 11.03 8.57 11.36
CA GLU A 153 10.23 7.47 10.83
C GLU A 153 11.11 6.24 10.53
N TYR A 154 12.32 6.44 10.01
CA TYR A 154 13.28 5.35 9.82
C TYR A 154 13.62 4.68 11.15
N ASN A 155 13.98 5.47 12.16
CA ASN A 155 14.33 4.95 13.49
C ASN A 155 13.15 4.24 14.15
N PHE A 156 11.92 4.74 13.94
CA PHE A 156 10.71 4.11 14.43
C PHE A 156 10.52 2.72 13.82
N VAL A 157 10.62 2.59 12.49
CA VAL A 157 10.51 1.30 11.80
C VAL A 157 11.60 0.32 12.28
N MET A 158 12.84 0.81 12.41
CA MET A 158 13.97 -0.03 12.83
C MET A 158 13.83 -0.62 14.24
N LYS A 159 13.04 -0.01 15.14
CA LYS A 159 12.72 -0.60 16.46
C LYS A 159 11.96 -1.93 16.35
N TYR A 160 11.24 -2.13 15.26
CA TYR A 160 10.44 -3.34 15.02
C TYR A 160 11.15 -4.36 14.12
N LYS A 161 12.46 -4.19 13.82
CA LYS A 161 13.21 -5.10 12.95
C LYS A 161 13.18 -6.57 13.40
N ASN A 162 13.05 -6.81 14.70
CA ASN A 162 12.96 -8.15 15.31
C ASN A 162 11.52 -8.68 15.42
N SER A 163 10.53 -7.92 14.91
CA SER A 163 9.11 -8.28 14.89
C SER A 163 8.56 -8.24 13.45
N PRO A 164 9.13 -9.05 12.51
CA PRO A 164 8.76 -8.99 11.09
C PRO A 164 7.27 -9.32 10.86
N GLU A 165 6.63 -10.04 11.77
CA GLU A 165 5.19 -10.36 11.73
C GLU A 165 4.28 -9.12 11.77
N LYS A 166 4.79 -7.97 12.22
CA LYS A 166 4.06 -6.71 12.23
C LYS A 166 4.02 -6.03 10.86
N PHE A 167 4.94 -6.37 9.94
CA PHE A 167 4.98 -5.81 8.58
C PHE A 167 4.12 -6.67 7.66
N ILE A 168 2.87 -6.26 7.45
CA ILE A 168 1.83 -7.09 6.80
C ILE A 168 1.66 -6.72 5.33
N ALA A 169 1.73 -5.44 5.00
CA ALA A 169 1.64 -4.94 3.63
C ALA A 169 2.69 -3.84 3.39
N ASN A 170 2.83 -3.46 2.12
CA ASN A 170 3.67 -2.34 1.69
C ASN A 170 2.95 -1.53 0.63
N HIS A 171 3.18 -0.21 0.62
CA HIS A 171 3.10 0.59 -0.58
C HIS A 171 4.44 0.54 -1.31
N LEU A 172 4.38 0.46 -2.63
CA LEU A 172 5.55 0.47 -3.48
C LEU A 172 5.39 1.49 -4.60
N ASN A 173 6.28 2.46 -4.59
CA ASN A 173 6.42 3.53 -5.58
C ASN A 173 7.81 3.49 -6.21
N GLY A 174 8.05 4.26 -7.26
CA GLY A 174 9.40 4.54 -7.71
C GLY A 174 10.17 5.42 -6.70
N TYR A 175 11.48 5.48 -6.84
CA TYR A 175 12.33 6.31 -6.00
C TYR A 175 13.30 7.15 -6.85
N SER A 176 13.42 8.44 -6.53
CA SER A 176 14.41 9.34 -7.10
C SER A 176 15.61 9.47 -6.16
N LYS A 177 16.76 8.94 -6.57
CA LYS A 177 18.03 9.12 -5.83
C LYS A 177 18.45 10.58 -5.76
N PHE A 178 18.24 11.33 -6.84
CA PHE A 178 18.61 12.73 -6.93
C PHE A 178 17.83 13.60 -5.93
N TRP A 179 16.49 13.47 -5.92
CA TRP A 179 15.64 14.25 -5.00
C TRP A 179 15.35 13.56 -3.67
N LYS A 180 15.85 12.34 -3.46
CA LYS A 180 15.62 11.52 -2.26
C LYS A 180 14.12 11.47 -1.87
N ARG A 181 13.25 11.17 -2.86
CA ARG A 181 11.79 11.13 -2.69
C ARG A 181 11.13 10.05 -3.52
N ASP A 182 9.90 9.73 -3.15
CA ASP A 182 8.99 8.87 -3.87
C ASP A 182 8.62 9.41 -5.26
N LEU A 183 8.27 8.49 -6.14
CA LEU A 183 7.78 8.76 -7.50
C LEU A 183 6.55 7.88 -7.77
N HIS A 184 5.36 8.45 -7.59
CA HIS A 184 4.11 7.75 -7.93
C HIS A 184 3.94 7.45 -9.43
N LYS A 185 4.77 8.01 -10.28
CA LYS A 185 4.83 7.71 -11.71
C LYS A 185 6.27 7.47 -12.16
N PRO A 186 6.87 6.31 -11.81
CA PRO A 186 8.19 5.96 -12.29
C PRO A 186 8.23 5.94 -13.82
N LYS A 187 9.32 6.47 -14.40
CA LYS A 187 9.53 6.55 -15.86
C LYS A 187 10.23 5.31 -16.40
N ASN A 188 11.02 4.64 -15.57
CA ASN A 188 11.78 3.46 -15.94
C ASN A 188 12.01 2.51 -14.75
N LYS A 189 12.45 1.29 -15.05
CA LYS A 189 12.66 0.21 -14.08
C LYS A 189 13.77 0.51 -13.07
N LYS A 190 14.81 1.28 -13.45
CA LYS A 190 15.94 1.64 -12.56
C LYS A 190 15.48 2.42 -11.33
N GLN A 191 14.35 3.12 -11.41
CA GLN A 191 13.76 3.82 -10.27
C GLN A 191 13.17 2.87 -9.21
N LEU A 192 13.21 1.56 -9.44
CA LEU A 192 12.82 0.50 -8.50
C LEU A 192 14.03 -0.24 -7.90
N ASP A 193 15.26 0.03 -8.36
CA ASP A 193 16.47 -0.66 -7.91
C ASP A 193 16.78 -0.47 -6.43
N TYR A 194 16.26 0.60 -5.81
CA TYR A 194 16.41 0.86 -4.37
C TYR A 194 15.85 -0.29 -3.51
N LEU A 195 14.93 -1.11 -4.05
CA LEU A 195 14.36 -2.26 -3.36
C LEU A 195 15.41 -3.29 -2.97
N LYS A 196 16.49 -3.41 -3.76
CA LYS A 196 17.63 -4.31 -3.47
C LYS A 196 18.34 -3.94 -2.16
N GLU A 197 18.28 -2.66 -1.75
CA GLU A 197 18.97 -2.14 -0.57
C GLU A 197 18.13 -2.24 0.72
N LEU A 198 16.83 -2.55 0.59
CA LEU A 198 15.92 -2.60 1.74
C LEU A 198 16.10 -3.90 2.53
N PRO A 199 15.95 -3.89 3.87
CA PRO A 199 16.04 -5.12 4.68
C PRO A 199 14.83 -6.04 4.45
N ASN A 200 15.06 -7.35 4.51
CA ASN A 200 14.01 -8.36 4.22
C ASN A 200 12.82 -8.29 5.16
N PHE A 201 13.02 -7.95 6.43
CA PHE A 201 11.93 -7.87 7.42
C PHE A 201 10.85 -6.85 7.04
N LEU A 202 11.19 -5.89 6.19
CA LEU A 202 10.30 -4.80 5.81
C LEU A 202 9.19 -5.23 4.84
N PHE A 203 9.42 -6.32 4.07
CA PHE A 203 8.47 -6.77 3.07
C PHE A 203 7.30 -7.53 3.72
N GLY A 204 6.10 -6.99 3.55
CA GLY A 204 4.85 -7.60 3.99
C GLY A 204 4.32 -8.64 3.00
N LYS A 205 3.26 -9.35 3.41
CA LYS A 205 2.56 -10.31 2.54
C LYS A 205 2.08 -9.67 1.24
N TYR A 206 1.52 -8.47 1.31
CA TYR A 206 1.01 -7.73 0.15
C TYR A 206 1.92 -6.55 -0.16
N ILE A 207 2.38 -6.46 -1.41
CA ILE A 207 3.18 -5.34 -1.92
C ILE A 207 2.32 -4.65 -2.97
N ALA A 208 1.66 -3.56 -2.60
CA ALA A 208 0.73 -2.84 -3.46
C ALA A 208 1.44 -1.76 -4.27
N LEU A 209 1.32 -1.82 -5.60
CA LEU A 209 1.89 -0.82 -6.49
C LEU A 209 1.01 0.45 -6.47
N GLU A 210 1.44 1.45 -5.72
CA GLU A 210 0.77 2.76 -5.66
C GLU A 210 1.28 3.68 -6.77
N MET A 211 0.97 3.33 -8.01
CA MET A 211 1.53 4.01 -9.19
C MET A 211 0.45 4.56 -10.11
N PHE A 212 0.64 5.80 -10.61
CA PHE A 212 -0.23 6.39 -11.63
C PHE A 212 -0.02 5.80 -13.04
N ASN A 213 0.98 4.96 -13.22
CA ASN A 213 1.24 4.23 -14.47
C ASN A 213 0.05 3.36 -14.88
N SER A 214 -0.09 3.08 -16.18
CA SER A 214 -1.10 2.13 -16.68
C SER A 214 -0.91 0.72 -16.09
N ILE A 215 -1.95 -0.09 -16.09
CA ILE A 215 -1.88 -1.47 -15.60
C ILE A 215 -0.85 -2.29 -16.40
N LYS A 216 -0.78 -2.06 -17.72
CA LYS A 216 0.23 -2.70 -18.58
C LYS A 216 1.67 -2.34 -18.15
N GLN A 217 1.93 -1.07 -17.80
CA GLN A 217 3.24 -0.65 -17.27
C GLN A 217 3.52 -1.24 -15.89
N GLN A 218 2.53 -1.26 -15.02
CA GLN A 218 2.65 -1.88 -13.69
C GLN A 218 2.95 -3.38 -13.78
N LEU A 219 2.39 -4.11 -14.76
CA LEU A 219 2.75 -5.51 -15.04
C LEU A 219 4.24 -5.65 -15.42
N GLY A 220 4.75 -4.74 -16.22
CA GLY A 220 6.17 -4.69 -16.57
C GLY A 220 7.08 -4.43 -15.35
N TYR A 221 6.62 -3.57 -14.42
CA TYR A 221 7.30 -3.32 -13.14
C TYR A 221 7.18 -4.51 -12.20
N LYS A 222 6.01 -5.14 -12.09
CA LYS A 222 5.83 -6.37 -11.30
C LYS A 222 6.85 -7.45 -11.70
N LYS A 223 6.96 -7.76 -12.98
CA LYS A 223 7.95 -8.73 -13.51
C LYS A 223 9.39 -8.33 -13.14
N TYR A 224 9.70 -7.05 -13.25
CA TYR A 224 11.02 -6.53 -12.89
C TYR A 224 11.31 -6.66 -11.39
N ILE A 225 10.35 -6.29 -10.53
CA ILE A 225 10.47 -6.41 -9.06
C ILE A 225 10.66 -7.88 -8.67
N GLN A 226 9.89 -8.81 -9.27
CA GLN A 226 10.06 -10.25 -9.05
C GLN A 226 11.47 -10.70 -9.40
N HIS A 227 12.03 -10.23 -10.52
CA HIS A 227 13.38 -10.57 -10.94
C HIS A 227 14.45 -10.03 -9.98
N ILE A 228 14.39 -8.75 -9.58
CA ILE A 228 15.42 -8.13 -8.74
C ILE A 228 15.36 -8.56 -7.26
N LEU A 229 14.25 -9.13 -6.81
CA LEU A 229 14.03 -9.59 -5.43
C LEU A 229 14.01 -11.12 -5.29
N LYS A 230 14.19 -11.89 -6.39
CA LYS A 230 14.08 -13.35 -6.41
C LYS A 230 14.92 -14.07 -5.35
N ASP A 231 16.14 -13.54 -5.10
CA ASP A 231 17.09 -14.12 -4.13
C ASP A 231 16.91 -13.55 -2.71
N LYS A 232 15.97 -12.63 -2.54
CA LYS A 232 15.73 -11.89 -1.30
C LYS A 232 14.44 -12.30 -0.60
N ILE A 233 13.36 -12.43 -1.36
CA ILE A 233 12.03 -12.80 -0.87
C ILE A 233 11.32 -13.71 -1.88
N LYS A 234 10.46 -14.63 -1.37
CA LYS A 234 9.64 -15.49 -2.24
C LYS A 234 8.40 -14.71 -2.69
N ILE A 235 8.31 -14.37 -3.99
CA ILE A 235 7.17 -13.69 -4.58
C ILE A 235 6.34 -14.69 -5.40
N SER A 236 5.02 -14.74 -5.11
CA SER A 236 4.04 -15.51 -5.89
C SER A 236 3.53 -14.72 -7.07
#